data_8472b3677ff2897820354a4a4d7f280c
#
_entry.id   8472b3677ff2897820354a4a4d7f280c
#
_cell.length_a   1.000
_cell.length_b   1.000
_cell.length_c   1.000
_cell.angle_alpha   90.00
_cell.angle_beta   90.00
_cell.angle_gamma   90.00
#
_symmetry.space_group_name_H-M   'P 1'
#
loop_
_entity.id
_entity.type
_entity.pdbx_description
1 polymer ?
#
loop_
_entity_poly.entity_id
_entity_poly.type
_entity_poly.pdbx_seq_one_letter_code
_entity_poly.pdbx_strand_id
1 'polypeptide(L)'
;MRRISRITVAGAATASLALALSACGGTSTSSGSESKGDKGLAIAYDVGGKGDQSFNDAAYAGLEQAKKEFGYETADVEPTDGETDADKEQRLVSLAKQGYNPVVGVGYAYAAALKSAAEKYPDTTFGIVDDATIEAKNVADLVFNEEQASYLAGVAAAKSTKTNTVGFVGGVDIPLIHKFQAGYEQGVKDTNPKVKVVSQYLTQTAEEGGFSSPDKGKTAAEGQIEKKADVVYAAAGLSGQGVIEAAAANKVRAIGVDSDQYKQEALAKYKDWILTSATKDVAKAVYNLAKSVEDGKPETGIVRGDLKSGEVGLSNSNPKFADNAELQEAIKTAKEKIVSGEIKVKSS
;
A
#
# COMPACT_ATOMS: atom_id res chain seq x y z
N MET A 1 4.77 -70.08 -8.42
CA MET A 1 5.95 -70.88 -8.85
C MET A 1 7.18 -70.04 -8.57
N ARG A 2 7.92 -70.46 -7.54
CA ARG A 2 9.35 -70.87 -7.55
C ARG A 2 10.29 -69.78 -8.07
N ARG A 3 11.40 -69.36 -7.43
CA ARG A 3 12.30 -69.82 -6.32
C ARG A 3 13.21 -68.65 -5.97
N ILE A 4 13.41 -68.24 -4.74
CA ILE A 4 14.52 -68.55 -3.79
C ILE A 4 15.86 -68.77 -4.46
N SER A 5 16.88 -67.98 -4.15
CA SER A 5 18.20 -68.43 -3.74
C SER A 5 18.95 -67.32 -2.96
N ARG A 6 19.33 -67.75 -1.76
CA ARG A 6 20.35 -67.19 -0.85
C ARG A 6 21.73 -67.51 -1.38
N ILE A 7 22.76 -66.76 -1.01
CA ILE A 7 24.03 -67.29 -0.47
C ILE A 7 24.80 -66.18 0.24
N THR A 8 25.16 -66.47 1.45
CA THR A 8 26.08 -65.89 2.43
C THR A 8 27.54 -66.26 2.13
N VAL A 9 28.50 -65.51 2.73
CA VAL A 9 29.77 -65.93 3.41
C VAL A 9 30.64 -64.67 3.54
N ALA A 10 30.93 -64.02 4.67
CA ALA A 10 31.78 -64.36 5.83
C ALA A 10 33.30 -64.27 5.57
N GLY A 11 34.02 -63.58 6.43
CA GLY A 11 35.46 -63.53 6.61
C GLY A 11 35.94 -62.18 7.14
N ALA A 12 36.15 -61.99 8.25
CA ALA A 12 36.90 -62.15 9.51
C ALA A 12 38.32 -61.56 9.48
N ALA A 13 38.54 -60.69 10.46
CA ALA A 13 39.69 -60.43 11.34
C ALA A 13 41.00 -59.88 10.71
N THR A 14 41.66 -58.92 11.29
CA THR A 14 42.33 -58.89 12.59
C THR A 14 42.86 -57.49 12.95
N ALA A 15 42.97 -57.25 14.22
CA ALA A 15 43.43 -56.14 15.01
C ALA A 15 44.86 -55.67 14.77
N SER A 16 45.17 -54.45 15.06
CA SER A 16 46.35 -54.06 15.84
C SER A 16 46.19 -52.66 16.48
N LEU A 17 46.50 -52.67 17.73
CA LEU A 17 46.48 -51.64 18.76
C LEU A 17 47.72 -50.73 18.63
N ALA A 18 47.57 -49.44 18.72
CA ALA A 18 48.61 -48.53 19.21
C ALA A 18 48.00 -47.29 19.87
N LEU A 19 48.17 -47.23 21.19
CA LEU A 19 47.93 -45.97 22.00
C LEU A 19 49.01 -44.98 21.72
N ALA A 20 48.61 -43.71 21.63
CA ALA A 20 49.40 -42.57 22.06
C ALA A 20 48.48 -41.48 22.59
N LEU A 21 48.57 -41.21 23.90
CA LEU A 21 48.03 -40.05 24.58
C LEU A 21 48.79 -38.80 24.13
N SER A 22 48.11 -37.71 23.86
CA SER A 22 48.54 -36.40 24.33
C SER A 22 47.37 -35.43 24.33
N ALA A 23 47.35 -34.67 25.37
CA ALA A 23 46.36 -33.85 25.99
C ALA A 23 46.03 -32.55 25.28
N CYS A 24 44.92 -32.00 25.76
CA CYS A 24 44.46 -30.58 25.81
C CYS A 24 44.11 -29.88 24.51
N GLY A 25 42.87 -29.45 24.48
CA GLY A 25 42.49 -28.30 23.73
C GLY A 25 41.05 -28.35 23.23
N GLY A 26 40.16 -27.74 23.97
CA GLY A 26 38.97 -27.05 23.49
C GLY A 26 38.03 -27.86 22.60
N THR A 27 37.02 -28.47 23.16
CA THR A 27 35.79 -28.82 22.47
C THR A 27 35.08 -27.52 22.04
N SER A 28 35.45 -26.98 20.87
CA SER A 28 34.54 -26.14 20.13
C SER A 28 33.48 -27.07 19.53
N THR A 29 32.40 -27.25 20.24
CA THR A 29 31.16 -27.61 19.61
C THR A 29 30.81 -26.48 18.67
N SER A 30 31.22 -26.58 17.41
CA SER A 30 30.54 -25.86 16.35
C SER A 30 29.14 -26.45 16.27
N SER A 31 28.25 -25.96 17.14
CA SER A 31 26.86 -25.92 16.80
C SER A 31 26.81 -25.09 15.51
N GLY A 32 26.58 -25.75 14.38
CA GLY A 32 26.14 -25.10 13.17
C GLY A 32 24.87 -24.36 13.54
N SER A 33 25.00 -23.08 13.89
CA SER A 33 23.93 -22.16 13.77
C SER A 33 23.70 -22.07 12.27
N GLU A 34 22.69 -22.80 11.78
CA GLU A 34 22.00 -22.31 10.61
C GLU A 34 21.75 -20.85 10.91
N SER A 35 22.41 -19.95 10.20
CA SER A 35 22.06 -18.54 10.20
C SER A 35 20.63 -18.49 9.65
N LYS A 36 19.63 -18.53 10.52
CA LYS A 36 18.33 -18.00 10.19
C LYS A 36 18.66 -16.58 9.78
N GLY A 37 18.47 -16.26 8.49
CA GLY A 37 18.60 -14.88 8.03
C GLY A 37 17.82 -14.00 8.99
N ASP A 38 18.39 -12.87 9.37
CA ASP A 38 17.70 -11.94 10.26
C ASP A 38 16.34 -11.62 9.65
N LYS A 39 15.29 -11.68 10.48
CA LYS A 39 13.94 -11.38 10.05
C LYS A 39 13.77 -9.87 10.07
N GLY A 40 13.38 -9.34 8.93
CA GLY A 40 13.15 -7.91 8.76
C GLY A 40 11.66 -7.56 8.71
N LEU A 41 11.26 -6.82 7.69
CA LEU A 41 9.90 -6.30 7.52
C LEU A 41 8.86 -7.40 7.30
N ALA A 42 7.76 -7.29 8.04
CA ALA A 42 6.52 -8.00 7.71
C ALA A 42 5.37 -7.02 7.53
N ILE A 43 4.46 -7.32 6.59
CA ILE A 43 3.25 -6.53 6.35
C ILE A 43 1.99 -7.40 6.43
N ALA A 44 0.91 -6.81 6.93
CA ALA A 44 -0.43 -7.38 6.94
C ALA A 44 -1.35 -6.46 6.13
N TYR A 45 -1.92 -6.98 5.04
CA TYR A 45 -2.72 -6.19 4.09
C TYR A 45 -4.10 -5.83 4.62
N ASP A 46 -4.65 -4.73 4.10
CA ASP A 46 -6.04 -4.32 4.27
C ASP A 46 -6.97 -5.09 3.31
N VAL A 47 -8.26 -4.88 3.47
CA VAL A 47 -9.30 -5.42 2.58
C VAL A 47 -8.98 -5.13 1.11
N GLY A 48 -9.24 -6.12 0.26
CA GLY A 48 -8.82 -6.09 -1.15
C GLY A 48 -7.51 -6.85 -1.38
N GLY A 49 -6.61 -6.92 -0.39
CA GLY A 49 -5.38 -7.69 -0.46
C GLY A 49 -4.40 -7.24 -1.55
N LYS A 50 -3.38 -8.05 -1.77
CA LYS A 50 -2.42 -7.85 -2.85
C LYS A 50 -3.08 -8.09 -4.22
N GLY A 51 -2.75 -7.24 -5.18
CA GLY A 51 -3.38 -7.25 -6.51
C GLY A 51 -4.45 -6.16 -6.67
N ASP A 52 -4.59 -5.25 -5.69
CA ASP A 52 -5.51 -4.12 -5.77
C ASP A 52 -5.08 -3.03 -6.77
N GLN A 53 -3.87 -3.14 -7.31
CA GLN A 53 -3.24 -2.19 -8.23
C GLN A 53 -3.14 -0.76 -7.65
N SER A 54 -3.17 -0.62 -6.33
CA SER A 54 -3.31 0.65 -5.61
C SER A 54 -2.53 0.61 -4.29
N PHE A 55 -3.21 0.51 -3.16
CA PHE A 55 -2.75 0.72 -1.79
C PHE A 55 -1.90 -0.45 -1.26
N ASN A 56 -2.45 -1.67 -1.32
CA ASN A 56 -1.76 -2.87 -0.83
C ASN A 56 -0.56 -3.21 -1.71
N ASP A 57 -0.68 -3.08 -3.04
CA ASP A 57 0.43 -3.28 -3.97
C ASP A 57 1.55 -2.26 -3.74
N ALA A 58 1.22 -1.03 -3.33
CA ALA A 58 2.23 -0.04 -2.95
C ALA A 58 2.99 -0.46 -1.68
N ALA A 59 2.29 -0.96 -0.65
CA ALA A 59 2.94 -1.49 0.56
C ALA A 59 3.86 -2.68 0.23
N TYR A 60 3.39 -3.60 -0.62
CA TYR A 60 4.19 -4.72 -1.11
C TYR A 60 5.46 -4.27 -1.86
N ALA A 61 5.36 -3.23 -2.69
CA ALA A 61 6.53 -2.68 -3.37
C ALA A 61 7.59 -2.16 -2.40
N GLY A 62 7.18 -1.54 -1.30
CA GLY A 62 8.07 -1.11 -0.22
C GLY A 62 8.76 -2.28 0.49
N LEU A 63 8.02 -3.37 0.74
CA LEU A 63 8.56 -4.60 1.31
C LEU A 63 9.60 -5.24 0.37
N GLU A 64 9.31 -5.36 -0.91
CA GLU A 64 10.23 -5.94 -1.89
C GLU A 64 11.50 -5.07 -2.06
N GLN A 65 11.37 -3.75 -1.98
CA GLN A 65 12.50 -2.84 -1.98
C GLN A 65 13.39 -3.08 -0.76
N ALA A 66 12.82 -3.15 0.44
CA ALA A 66 13.55 -3.40 1.68
C ALA A 66 14.24 -4.78 1.67
N LYS A 67 13.52 -5.82 1.25
CA LYS A 67 14.04 -7.18 1.06
C LYS A 67 15.27 -7.20 0.14
N LYS A 68 15.17 -6.52 -1.00
CA LYS A 68 16.25 -6.46 -2.00
C LYS A 68 17.49 -5.73 -1.47
N GLU A 69 17.28 -4.65 -0.72
CA GLU A 69 18.39 -3.82 -0.23
C GLU A 69 19.07 -4.42 0.99
N PHE A 70 18.30 -4.91 1.96
CA PHE A 70 18.84 -5.40 3.23
C PHE A 70 19.10 -6.91 3.23
N GLY A 71 18.51 -7.68 2.32
CA GLY A 71 18.78 -9.12 2.16
C GLY A 71 18.19 -10.00 3.25
N TYR A 72 17.29 -9.48 4.08
CA TYR A 72 16.65 -10.23 5.16
C TYR A 72 15.39 -10.98 4.73
N GLU A 73 14.89 -11.88 5.58
CA GLU A 73 13.63 -12.57 5.39
C GLU A 73 12.45 -11.61 5.63
N THR A 74 11.49 -11.56 4.72
CA THR A 74 10.26 -10.76 4.82
C THR A 74 9.03 -11.66 4.85
N ALA A 75 7.92 -11.13 5.35
CA ALA A 75 6.62 -11.80 5.27
C ALA A 75 5.53 -10.82 4.83
N ASP A 76 4.56 -11.33 4.09
CA ASP A 76 3.34 -10.65 3.77
C ASP A 76 2.12 -11.57 4.01
N VAL A 77 1.05 -11.02 4.57
CA VAL A 77 -0.13 -11.80 4.98
C VAL A 77 -1.40 -11.15 4.48
N GLU A 78 -2.20 -11.94 3.78
CA GLU A 78 -3.49 -11.51 3.22
C GLU A 78 -4.55 -11.34 4.31
N PRO A 79 -5.55 -10.45 4.10
CA PRO A 79 -6.73 -10.37 4.95
C PRO A 79 -7.61 -11.61 4.77
N THR A 80 -8.50 -11.83 5.73
CA THR A 80 -9.51 -12.89 5.64
C THR A 80 -10.91 -12.24 5.60
N ASP A 81 -11.76 -12.71 4.71
CA ASP A 81 -13.13 -12.19 4.61
C ASP A 81 -13.86 -12.29 5.95
N GLY A 82 -14.46 -11.20 6.39
CA GLY A 82 -15.22 -11.15 7.65
C GLY A 82 -14.34 -11.22 8.91
N GLU A 83 -13.04 -10.97 8.80
CA GLU A 83 -12.13 -10.96 9.96
C GLU A 83 -12.50 -9.91 11.01
N THR A 84 -12.27 -10.27 12.27
CA THR A 84 -12.46 -9.39 13.41
C THR A 84 -11.16 -8.66 13.79
N ASP A 85 -11.24 -7.65 14.67
CA ASP A 85 -10.05 -7.02 15.25
C ASP A 85 -9.17 -8.03 15.99
N ALA A 86 -9.74 -9.06 16.60
CA ALA A 86 -9.00 -10.13 17.25
C ALA A 86 -8.20 -10.97 16.24
N ASP A 87 -8.75 -11.23 15.06
CA ASP A 87 -8.04 -11.95 13.99
C ASP A 87 -6.88 -11.11 13.44
N LYS A 88 -7.09 -9.80 13.24
CA LYS A 88 -6.05 -8.84 12.85
C LYS A 88 -4.94 -8.77 13.90
N GLU A 89 -5.31 -8.66 15.18
CA GLU A 89 -4.34 -8.67 16.28
C GLU A 89 -3.53 -9.95 16.32
N GLN A 90 -4.17 -11.12 16.21
CA GLN A 90 -3.48 -12.40 16.20
C GLN A 90 -2.48 -12.50 15.04
N ARG A 91 -2.81 -11.95 13.88
CA ARG A 91 -1.93 -11.86 12.72
C ARG A 91 -0.67 -11.04 13.03
N LEU A 92 -0.81 -9.83 13.55
CA LEU A 92 0.29 -8.95 13.92
C LEU A 92 1.17 -9.58 15.02
N VAL A 93 0.54 -10.11 16.06
CA VAL A 93 1.21 -10.82 17.17
C VAL A 93 1.99 -12.05 16.66
N SER A 94 1.42 -12.80 15.71
CA SER A 94 2.11 -13.95 15.13
C SER A 94 3.38 -13.53 14.38
N LEU A 95 3.35 -12.44 13.63
CA LEU A 95 4.52 -11.90 12.93
C LEU A 95 5.59 -11.42 13.91
N ALA A 96 5.21 -10.63 14.92
CA ALA A 96 6.13 -10.18 15.96
C ALA A 96 6.74 -11.34 16.75
N LYS A 97 5.94 -12.36 17.12
CA LYS A 97 6.41 -13.59 17.80
C LYS A 97 7.40 -14.39 16.96
N GLN A 98 7.26 -14.35 15.65
CA GLN A 98 8.20 -14.99 14.72
C GLN A 98 9.53 -14.22 14.60
N GLY A 99 9.62 -13.02 15.17
CA GLY A 99 10.82 -12.16 15.18
C GLY A 99 10.91 -11.16 14.04
N TYR A 100 9.81 -10.92 13.28
CA TYR A 100 9.79 -9.85 12.28
C TYR A 100 9.81 -8.49 12.97
N ASN A 101 10.63 -7.57 12.43
CA ASN A 101 10.77 -6.21 12.91
C ASN A 101 11.29 -5.31 11.75
N PRO A 102 10.51 -4.28 11.29
CA PRO A 102 9.20 -3.88 11.80
C PRO A 102 8.04 -4.77 11.31
N VAL A 103 6.88 -4.64 11.99
CA VAL A 103 5.60 -5.23 11.55
C VAL A 103 4.64 -4.11 11.19
N VAL A 104 4.14 -4.09 9.96
CA VAL A 104 3.26 -3.03 9.45
C VAL A 104 1.84 -3.55 9.19
N GLY A 105 0.86 -2.91 9.81
CA GLY A 105 -0.55 -3.02 9.45
C GLY A 105 -0.87 -2.01 8.34
N VAL A 106 -1.30 -2.49 7.19
CA VAL A 106 -1.66 -1.65 6.06
C VAL A 106 -3.13 -1.26 6.19
N GLY A 107 -3.40 0.03 6.46
CA GLY A 107 -4.75 0.57 6.58
C GLY A 107 -5.24 0.84 8.00
N TYR A 108 -6.08 1.86 8.11
CA TYR A 108 -6.66 2.35 9.37
C TYR A 108 -7.43 1.27 10.16
N ALA A 109 -7.95 0.26 9.49
CA ALA A 109 -8.70 -0.84 10.11
C ALA A 109 -7.85 -1.71 11.05
N TYR A 110 -6.54 -1.52 11.06
CA TYR A 110 -5.63 -2.16 12.00
C TYR A 110 -5.46 -1.41 13.32
N ALA A 111 -6.00 -0.19 13.49
CA ALA A 111 -5.68 0.69 14.63
C ALA A 111 -5.84 0.01 15.99
N ALA A 112 -7.01 -0.58 16.27
CA ALA A 112 -7.27 -1.27 17.55
C ALA A 112 -6.36 -2.50 17.73
N ALA A 113 -6.23 -3.33 16.70
CA ALA A 113 -5.42 -4.54 16.70
C ALA A 113 -3.93 -4.24 16.88
N LEU A 114 -3.42 -3.23 16.18
CA LEU A 114 -2.01 -2.85 16.21
C LEU A 114 -1.63 -2.22 17.56
N LYS A 115 -2.50 -1.39 18.15
CA LYS A 115 -2.30 -0.87 19.50
C LYS A 115 -2.13 -2.01 20.49
N SER A 116 -3.00 -3.01 20.47
CA SER A 116 -2.92 -4.18 21.35
C SER A 116 -1.64 -5.01 21.11
N ALA A 117 -1.26 -5.21 19.83
CA ALA A 117 -0.04 -5.94 19.49
C ALA A 117 1.22 -5.18 19.96
N ALA A 118 1.27 -3.86 19.80
CA ALA A 118 2.39 -3.02 20.22
C ALA A 118 2.58 -3.04 21.76
N GLU A 119 1.50 -3.06 22.54
CA GLU A 119 1.57 -3.21 23.99
C GLU A 119 2.13 -4.56 24.44
N LYS A 120 1.84 -5.65 23.67
CA LYS A 120 2.33 -7.02 23.96
C LYS A 120 3.79 -7.25 23.53
N TYR A 121 4.27 -6.53 22.54
CA TYR A 121 5.61 -6.64 21.98
C TYR A 121 6.32 -5.29 21.96
N PRO A 122 6.71 -4.76 23.15
CA PRO A 122 7.26 -3.41 23.27
C PRO A 122 8.64 -3.24 22.60
N ASP A 123 9.36 -4.33 22.32
CA ASP A 123 10.67 -4.34 21.66
C ASP A 123 10.55 -4.47 20.12
N THR A 124 9.34 -4.70 19.59
CA THR A 124 9.06 -4.72 18.16
C THR A 124 8.58 -3.34 17.72
N THR A 125 9.15 -2.82 16.65
CA THR A 125 8.64 -1.62 15.98
C THR A 125 7.43 -1.99 15.14
N PHE A 126 6.35 -1.25 15.31
CA PHE A 126 5.16 -1.39 14.48
C PHE A 126 4.98 -0.16 13.60
N GLY A 127 4.32 -0.34 12.46
CA GLY A 127 3.85 0.75 11.63
C GLY A 127 2.37 0.57 11.29
N ILE A 128 1.65 1.67 11.20
CA ILE A 128 0.28 1.67 10.67
C ILE A 128 0.18 2.68 9.53
N VAL A 129 -0.45 2.28 8.43
CA VAL A 129 -0.69 3.18 7.30
C VAL A 129 -2.11 3.75 7.42
N ASP A 130 -2.24 5.06 7.20
CA ASP A 130 -3.51 5.80 7.19
C ASP A 130 -4.24 5.91 8.54
N ASP A 131 -3.53 5.77 9.65
CA ASP A 131 -4.04 6.07 10.99
C ASP A 131 -3.02 6.89 11.79
N ALA A 132 -3.50 7.75 12.67
CA ALA A 132 -2.69 8.57 13.58
C ALA A 132 -3.30 8.62 14.98
N THR A 133 -4.01 7.58 15.37
CA THR A 133 -4.70 7.51 16.67
C THR A 133 -3.94 6.72 17.74
N ILE A 134 -2.81 6.10 17.37
CA ILE A 134 -2.07 5.21 18.27
C ILE A 134 -0.97 5.98 18.99
N GLU A 135 -1.15 6.20 20.28
CA GLU A 135 -0.12 6.79 21.13
C GLU A 135 0.72 5.66 21.78
N ALA A 136 1.76 5.17 21.07
CA ALA A 136 2.69 4.18 21.59
C ALA A 136 4.13 4.49 21.18
N LYS A 137 5.10 4.14 22.03
CA LYS A 137 6.52 4.48 21.84
C LYS A 137 7.19 3.68 20.71
N ASN A 138 6.61 2.57 20.32
CA ASN A 138 7.10 1.63 19.33
C ASN A 138 6.21 1.56 18.08
N VAL A 139 5.37 2.57 17.86
CA VAL A 139 4.49 2.66 16.69
C VAL A 139 4.84 3.89 15.86
N ALA A 140 4.95 3.71 14.54
CA ALA A 140 5.02 4.76 13.54
C ALA A 140 3.66 4.88 12.83
N ASP A 141 3.06 6.06 12.89
CA ASP A 141 1.80 6.40 12.21
C ASP A 141 2.13 7.00 10.83
N LEU A 142 2.10 6.16 9.79
CA LEU A 142 2.46 6.52 8.43
C LEU A 142 1.26 7.15 7.71
N VAL A 143 1.15 8.48 7.76
CA VAL A 143 0.00 9.22 7.25
C VAL A 143 0.39 10.20 6.16
N PHE A 144 -0.61 10.65 5.39
CA PHE A 144 -0.39 11.49 4.23
C PHE A 144 -1.37 12.69 4.21
N ASN A 145 -1.00 13.70 3.44
CA ASN A 145 -1.90 14.80 3.10
C ASN A 145 -2.57 14.50 1.75
N GLU A 146 -3.48 13.52 1.74
CA GLU A 146 -4.15 12.99 0.55
C GLU A 146 -4.95 14.07 -0.18
N GLU A 147 -5.48 15.02 0.58
CA GLU A 147 -6.21 16.16 0.05
C GLU A 147 -5.36 16.99 -0.91
N GLN A 148 -4.05 17.05 -0.71
CA GLN A 148 -3.16 17.86 -1.56
C GLN A 148 -3.00 17.22 -2.96
N ALA A 149 -2.78 15.90 -3.05
CA ALA A 149 -2.73 15.21 -4.34
C ALA A 149 -4.09 15.24 -5.03
N SER A 150 -5.18 15.09 -4.25
CA SER A 150 -6.55 15.14 -4.76
C SER A 150 -6.93 16.52 -5.28
N TYR A 151 -6.42 17.60 -4.67
CA TYR A 151 -6.57 18.94 -5.22
C TYR A 151 -5.95 19.05 -6.62
N LEU A 152 -4.73 18.54 -6.80
CA LEU A 152 -4.09 18.53 -8.12
C LEU A 152 -4.86 17.65 -9.12
N ALA A 153 -5.46 16.54 -8.68
CA ALA A 153 -6.35 15.72 -9.49
C ALA A 153 -7.61 16.49 -9.91
N GLY A 154 -8.14 17.33 -9.03
CA GLY A 154 -9.24 18.25 -9.31
C GLY A 154 -8.87 19.29 -10.37
N VAL A 155 -7.68 19.89 -10.30
CA VAL A 155 -7.14 20.78 -11.34
C VAL A 155 -7.05 20.04 -12.67
N ALA A 156 -6.50 18.83 -12.68
CA ALA A 156 -6.38 18.02 -13.89
C ALA A 156 -7.74 17.68 -14.51
N ALA A 157 -8.72 17.31 -13.69
CA ALA A 157 -10.07 16.99 -14.13
C ALA A 157 -10.78 18.23 -14.72
N ALA A 158 -10.72 19.38 -14.03
CA ALA A 158 -11.36 20.61 -14.47
C ALA A 158 -10.79 21.17 -15.78
N LYS A 159 -9.50 20.97 -16.02
CA LYS A 159 -8.82 21.32 -17.28
C LYS A 159 -9.10 20.34 -18.42
N SER A 160 -9.44 19.09 -18.10
CA SER A 160 -9.59 18.02 -19.08
C SER A 160 -11.03 17.74 -19.50
N THR A 161 -12.02 18.15 -18.66
CA THR A 161 -13.44 17.93 -18.96
C THR A 161 -13.90 18.71 -20.19
N LYS A 162 -14.78 18.09 -20.99
CA LYS A 162 -15.46 18.71 -22.13
C LYS A 162 -16.94 18.94 -21.85
N THR A 163 -17.49 18.24 -20.88
CA THR A 163 -18.91 18.32 -20.51
C THR A 163 -19.19 19.30 -19.35
N ASN A 164 -18.15 19.83 -18.72
CA ASN A 164 -18.21 20.54 -17.44
C ASN A 164 -18.84 19.70 -16.32
N THR A 165 -18.69 18.38 -16.37
CA THR A 165 -19.11 17.48 -15.29
C THR A 165 -18.03 16.42 -15.07
N VAL A 166 -17.59 16.30 -13.83
CA VAL A 166 -16.59 15.31 -13.41
C VAL A 166 -17.13 14.49 -12.24
N GLY A 167 -16.57 13.30 -12.03
CA GLY A 167 -17.02 12.38 -11.01
C GLY A 167 -15.98 12.14 -9.93
N PHE A 168 -16.47 11.79 -8.73
CA PHE A 168 -15.66 11.23 -7.64
C PHE A 168 -16.35 9.98 -7.11
N VAL A 169 -15.58 8.89 -6.98
CA VAL A 169 -16.03 7.64 -6.37
C VAL A 169 -15.13 7.35 -5.18
N GLY A 170 -15.68 7.45 -3.98
CA GLY A 170 -15.04 7.02 -2.73
C GLY A 170 -15.44 5.59 -2.38
N GLY A 171 -14.50 4.79 -1.88
CA GLY A 171 -14.79 3.41 -1.49
C GLY A 171 -15.75 3.33 -0.31
N VAL A 172 -15.42 3.98 0.78
CA VAL A 172 -16.21 3.99 2.03
C VAL A 172 -16.43 5.43 2.50
N ASP A 173 -17.60 5.69 3.07
CA ASP A 173 -18.00 7.00 3.60
C ASP A 173 -17.37 7.23 4.99
N ILE A 174 -16.09 7.60 5.01
CA ILE A 174 -15.29 7.80 6.23
C ILE A 174 -14.41 9.05 6.13
N PRO A 175 -13.95 9.63 7.27
CA PRO A 175 -13.13 10.83 7.29
C PRO A 175 -11.87 10.77 6.43
N LEU A 176 -11.21 9.61 6.33
CA LEU A 176 -10.05 9.43 5.46
C LEU A 176 -10.40 9.69 3.99
N ILE A 177 -11.50 9.12 3.51
CA ILE A 177 -11.90 9.28 2.09
C ILE A 177 -12.53 10.65 1.84
N HIS A 178 -13.08 11.30 2.88
CA HIS A 178 -13.52 12.70 2.79
C HIS A 178 -12.37 13.66 2.44
N LYS A 179 -11.13 13.38 2.89
CA LYS A 179 -9.97 14.22 2.52
C LYS A 179 -9.72 14.19 1.01
N PHE A 180 -9.80 13.00 0.39
CA PHE A 180 -9.66 12.88 -1.07
C PHE A 180 -10.76 13.67 -1.80
N GLN A 181 -12.02 13.53 -1.37
CA GLN A 181 -13.14 14.25 -1.95
C GLN A 181 -12.99 15.76 -1.80
N ALA A 182 -12.73 16.23 -0.59
CA ALA A 182 -12.65 17.66 -0.29
C ALA A 182 -11.54 18.35 -1.10
N GLY A 183 -10.36 17.74 -1.16
CA GLY A 183 -9.25 18.22 -1.98
C GLY A 183 -9.63 18.28 -3.45
N TYR A 184 -10.19 17.19 -3.99
CA TYR A 184 -10.62 17.11 -5.39
C TYR A 184 -11.66 18.16 -5.75
N GLU A 185 -12.73 18.27 -4.96
CA GLU A 185 -13.80 19.25 -5.20
C GLU A 185 -13.30 20.69 -5.11
N GLN A 186 -12.39 20.98 -4.16
CA GLN A 186 -11.77 22.29 -4.07
C GLN A 186 -10.91 22.56 -5.32
N GLY A 187 -10.07 21.64 -5.75
CA GLY A 187 -9.23 21.80 -6.93
C GLY A 187 -10.04 22.03 -8.21
N VAL A 188 -11.15 21.30 -8.37
CA VAL A 188 -12.10 21.51 -9.47
C VAL A 188 -12.69 22.93 -9.43
N LYS A 189 -13.22 23.33 -8.26
CA LYS A 189 -13.90 24.61 -8.09
C LYS A 189 -12.96 25.81 -8.29
N ASP A 190 -11.76 25.74 -7.72
CA ASP A 190 -10.77 26.81 -7.81
C ASP A 190 -10.23 26.97 -9.23
N THR A 191 -10.19 25.86 -10.01
CA THR A 191 -9.77 25.89 -11.41
C THR A 191 -10.87 26.35 -12.35
N ASN A 192 -12.09 25.84 -12.20
CA ASN A 192 -13.24 26.23 -13.01
C ASN A 192 -14.55 26.06 -12.23
N PRO A 193 -15.11 27.13 -11.65
CA PRO A 193 -16.33 27.10 -10.83
C PRO A 193 -17.60 26.65 -11.57
N LYS A 194 -17.55 26.56 -12.93
CA LYS A 194 -18.67 26.07 -13.73
C LYS A 194 -18.69 24.54 -13.84
N VAL A 195 -17.60 23.87 -13.48
CA VAL A 195 -17.55 22.40 -13.49
C VAL A 195 -18.32 21.85 -12.31
N LYS A 196 -19.24 20.94 -12.60
CA LYS A 196 -20.01 20.20 -11.60
C LYS A 196 -19.25 18.93 -11.19
N VAL A 197 -19.17 18.66 -9.90
CA VAL A 197 -18.70 17.38 -9.36
C VAL A 197 -19.90 16.52 -8.97
N VAL A 198 -19.89 15.25 -9.36
CA VAL A 198 -20.86 14.23 -8.94
C VAL A 198 -20.11 13.25 -8.06
N SER A 199 -20.33 13.32 -6.75
CA SER A 199 -19.64 12.49 -5.76
C SER A 199 -20.55 11.38 -5.26
N GLN A 200 -19.95 10.20 -4.98
CA GLN A 200 -20.63 9.03 -4.44
C GLN A 200 -19.64 8.17 -3.64
N TYR A 201 -20.09 7.62 -2.52
CA TYR A 201 -19.40 6.52 -1.81
C TYR A 201 -20.06 5.19 -2.14
N LEU A 202 -19.26 4.12 -2.20
CA LEU A 202 -19.77 2.79 -2.55
C LEU A 202 -20.48 2.15 -1.36
N THR A 203 -19.97 2.35 -0.16
CA THR A 203 -20.52 1.76 1.08
C THR A 203 -20.33 2.68 2.28
N GLN A 204 -20.99 2.33 3.40
CA GLN A 204 -20.81 3.03 4.68
C GLN A 204 -19.70 2.39 5.52
N THR A 205 -19.43 1.09 5.35
CA THR A 205 -18.38 0.37 6.07
C THR A 205 -17.48 -0.41 5.09
N ALA A 206 -16.28 -0.78 5.55
CA ALA A 206 -15.32 -1.52 4.72
C ALA A 206 -15.79 -2.96 4.47
N GLU A 207 -16.48 -3.57 5.45
CA GLU A 207 -17.03 -4.94 5.37
C GLU A 207 -18.07 -5.10 4.26
N GLU A 208 -18.72 -4.00 3.88
CA GLU A 208 -19.66 -3.99 2.75
C GLU A 208 -18.97 -4.05 1.38
N GLY A 209 -17.63 -4.12 1.35
CA GLY A 209 -16.82 -4.27 0.14
C GLY A 209 -16.58 -2.97 -0.64
N GLY A 210 -16.58 -1.83 0.05
CA GLY A 210 -16.32 -0.53 -0.60
C GLY A 210 -14.94 -0.43 -1.24
N PHE A 211 -13.94 -1.10 -0.66
CA PHE A 211 -12.57 -1.14 -1.18
C PHE A 211 -12.24 -2.42 -1.96
N SER A 212 -13.14 -3.43 -2.00
CA SER A 212 -12.82 -4.76 -2.53
C SER A 212 -13.77 -5.26 -3.63
N SER A 213 -14.66 -4.40 -4.16
CA SER A 213 -15.67 -4.79 -5.17
C SER A 213 -15.56 -3.94 -6.46
N PRO A 214 -14.82 -4.42 -7.48
CA PRO A 214 -14.77 -3.76 -8.78
C PRO A 214 -16.15 -3.54 -9.41
N ASP A 215 -17.12 -4.46 -9.21
CA ASP A 215 -18.47 -4.32 -9.74
C ASP A 215 -19.22 -3.11 -9.16
N LYS A 216 -19.05 -2.84 -7.86
CA LYS A 216 -19.61 -1.63 -7.24
C LYS A 216 -18.98 -0.36 -7.81
N GLY A 217 -17.65 -0.36 -7.97
CA GLY A 217 -16.93 0.75 -8.60
C GLY A 217 -17.40 1.03 -10.02
N LYS A 218 -17.56 -0.03 -10.81
CA LYS A 218 -18.07 0.03 -12.19
C LYS A 218 -19.47 0.63 -12.25
N THR A 219 -20.40 0.10 -11.46
CA THR A 219 -21.79 0.60 -11.41
C THR A 219 -21.86 2.07 -11.00
N ALA A 220 -21.07 2.48 -10.01
CA ALA A 220 -21.01 3.89 -9.58
C ALA A 220 -20.50 4.80 -10.69
N ALA A 221 -19.43 4.41 -11.37
CA ALA A 221 -18.85 5.19 -12.46
C ALA A 221 -19.82 5.30 -13.65
N GLU A 222 -20.49 4.21 -14.03
CA GLU A 222 -21.51 4.21 -15.09
C GLU A 222 -22.64 5.19 -14.76
N GLY A 223 -23.15 5.18 -13.52
CA GLY A 223 -24.17 6.14 -13.08
C GLY A 223 -23.72 7.60 -13.08
N GLN A 224 -22.42 7.88 -12.87
CA GLN A 224 -21.84 9.22 -12.99
C GLN A 224 -21.67 9.63 -14.46
N ILE A 225 -21.26 8.69 -15.33
CA ILE A 225 -21.10 8.90 -16.78
C ILE A 225 -22.48 9.20 -17.43
N GLU A 226 -23.54 8.52 -17.01
CA GLU A 226 -24.91 8.84 -17.42
C GLU A 226 -25.31 10.28 -17.07
N LYS A 227 -24.81 10.80 -15.93
CA LYS A 227 -24.95 12.20 -15.50
C LYS A 227 -23.96 13.15 -16.20
N LYS A 228 -23.29 12.68 -17.27
CA LYS A 228 -22.36 13.42 -18.13
C LYS A 228 -20.97 13.64 -17.53
N ALA A 229 -20.56 12.91 -16.50
CA ALA A 229 -19.16 12.93 -16.07
C ALA A 229 -18.28 12.36 -17.18
N ASP A 230 -17.25 13.09 -17.59
CA ASP A 230 -16.28 12.65 -18.62
C ASP A 230 -14.84 12.52 -18.10
N VAL A 231 -14.66 12.79 -16.80
CA VAL A 231 -13.48 12.45 -16.00
C VAL A 231 -13.98 11.93 -14.66
N VAL A 232 -13.59 10.71 -14.26
CA VAL A 232 -14.01 10.09 -12.98
C VAL A 232 -12.77 9.77 -12.16
N TYR A 233 -12.69 10.33 -10.95
CA TYR A 233 -11.63 10.02 -9.99
C TYR A 233 -12.10 8.95 -9.00
N ALA A 234 -11.29 7.92 -8.77
CA ALA A 234 -11.58 6.84 -7.84
C ALA A 234 -10.61 6.83 -6.66
N ALA A 235 -11.09 7.04 -5.44
CA ALA A 235 -10.39 6.79 -4.18
C ALA A 235 -11.05 5.57 -3.50
N ALA A 236 -10.86 4.38 -4.07
CA ALA A 236 -11.68 3.19 -3.77
C ALA A 236 -10.90 1.85 -3.78
N GLY A 237 -9.57 1.86 -3.62
CA GLY A 237 -8.76 0.64 -3.59
C GLY A 237 -9.03 -0.26 -4.81
N LEU A 238 -9.18 -1.58 -4.58
CA LEU A 238 -9.49 -2.55 -5.63
C LEU A 238 -10.78 -2.20 -6.41
N SER A 239 -11.78 -1.60 -5.76
CA SER A 239 -13.01 -1.17 -6.44
C SER A 239 -12.75 -0.13 -7.53
N GLY A 240 -11.66 0.63 -7.44
CA GLY A 240 -11.21 1.60 -8.45
C GLY A 240 -10.91 0.98 -9.81
N GLN A 241 -10.56 -0.31 -9.88
CA GLN A 241 -10.37 -1.02 -11.15
C GLN A 241 -11.67 -1.02 -11.97
N GLY A 242 -12.81 -1.22 -11.32
CA GLY A 242 -14.12 -1.17 -11.98
C GLY A 242 -14.45 0.22 -12.51
N VAL A 243 -14.04 1.28 -11.80
CA VAL A 243 -14.20 2.67 -12.27
C VAL A 243 -13.37 2.91 -13.54
N ILE A 244 -12.13 2.45 -13.57
CA ILE A 244 -11.24 2.55 -14.75
C ILE A 244 -11.81 1.75 -15.92
N GLU A 245 -12.35 0.55 -15.67
CA GLU A 245 -13.01 -0.25 -16.68
C GLU A 245 -14.22 0.46 -17.29
N ALA A 246 -15.10 1.01 -16.45
CA ALA A 246 -16.29 1.74 -16.89
C ALA A 246 -15.91 2.98 -17.71
N ALA A 247 -14.89 3.73 -17.27
CA ALA A 247 -14.38 4.88 -17.98
C ALA A 247 -13.87 4.50 -19.38
N ALA A 248 -13.08 3.43 -19.48
CA ALA A 248 -12.57 2.93 -20.74
C ALA A 248 -13.69 2.47 -21.69
N ALA A 249 -14.66 1.70 -21.19
CA ALA A 249 -15.80 1.21 -21.96
C ALA A 249 -16.64 2.37 -22.55
N ASN A 250 -16.78 3.46 -21.82
CA ASN A 250 -17.54 4.64 -22.20
C ASN A 250 -16.69 5.74 -22.87
N LYS A 251 -15.40 5.50 -23.11
CA LYS A 251 -14.46 6.43 -23.76
C LYS A 251 -14.34 7.77 -23.03
N VAL A 252 -14.43 7.75 -21.71
CA VAL A 252 -14.16 8.88 -20.81
C VAL A 252 -12.86 8.65 -20.03
N ARG A 253 -12.40 9.64 -19.28
CA ARG A 253 -11.14 9.54 -18.54
C ARG A 253 -11.35 9.04 -17.12
N ALA A 254 -10.40 8.26 -16.62
CA ALA A 254 -10.26 7.94 -15.21
C ALA A 254 -9.07 8.67 -14.59
N ILE A 255 -9.14 9.02 -13.31
CA ILE A 255 -8.00 9.36 -12.47
C ILE A 255 -7.89 8.26 -11.44
N GLY A 256 -6.71 7.66 -11.36
CA GLY A 256 -6.39 6.60 -10.41
C GLY A 256 -5.92 7.15 -9.07
N VAL A 257 -5.58 6.24 -8.12
CA VAL A 257 -5.20 6.58 -6.75
C VAL A 257 -4.04 5.73 -6.24
N ASP A 258 -3.34 6.22 -5.23
CA ASP A 258 -2.21 5.64 -4.48
C ASP A 258 -1.00 5.35 -5.36
N SER A 259 -1.12 4.40 -6.28
CA SER A 259 -0.06 3.98 -7.19
C SER A 259 -0.20 4.62 -8.57
N ASP A 260 0.88 4.59 -9.36
CA ASP A 260 0.84 4.97 -10.78
C ASP A 260 0.10 3.89 -11.59
N GLN A 261 -1.23 3.98 -11.61
CA GLN A 261 -2.09 2.97 -12.22
C GLN A 261 -1.96 2.88 -13.75
N TYR A 262 -1.38 3.89 -14.40
CA TYR A 262 -1.03 3.80 -15.82
C TYR A 262 0.01 2.70 -16.13
N LYS A 263 0.90 2.41 -15.17
CA LYS A 263 1.95 1.40 -15.29
C LYS A 263 1.53 0.00 -14.84
N GLN A 264 0.40 -0.13 -14.18
CA GLN A 264 -0.03 -1.41 -13.64
C GLN A 264 -0.40 -2.39 -14.76
N GLU A 265 0.19 -3.59 -14.72
CA GLU A 265 0.04 -4.59 -15.79
C GLU A 265 -1.41 -5.05 -15.95
N ALA A 266 -2.11 -5.27 -14.83
CA ALA A 266 -3.53 -5.67 -14.87
C ALA A 266 -4.44 -4.61 -15.50
N LEU A 267 -4.02 -3.34 -15.50
CA LEU A 267 -4.75 -2.22 -16.09
C LEU A 267 -4.25 -1.84 -17.50
N ALA A 268 -3.26 -2.54 -18.03
CA ALA A 268 -2.61 -2.19 -19.31
C ALA A 268 -3.60 -2.02 -20.49
N LYS A 269 -4.65 -2.83 -20.53
CA LYS A 269 -5.71 -2.73 -21.57
C LYS A 269 -6.55 -1.45 -21.48
N TYR A 270 -6.54 -0.76 -20.33
CA TYR A 270 -7.31 0.45 -20.07
C TYR A 270 -6.45 1.73 -20.01
N LYS A 271 -5.12 1.60 -20.06
CA LYS A 271 -4.17 2.70 -19.81
C LYS A 271 -4.43 3.98 -20.62
N ASP A 272 -4.92 3.84 -21.87
CA ASP A 272 -5.23 4.99 -22.72
C ASP A 272 -6.34 5.89 -22.17
N TRP A 273 -7.11 5.39 -21.20
CA TRP A 273 -8.21 6.11 -20.54
C TRP A 273 -7.82 6.61 -19.15
N ILE A 274 -6.68 6.18 -18.61
CA ILE A 274 -6.15 6.70 -17.35
C ILE A 274 -5.45 8.03 -17.63
N LEU A 275 -6.02 9.13 -17.17
CA LEU A 275 -5.46 10.48 -17.35
C LEU A 275 -4.16 10.62 -16.54
N THR A 276 -4.24 10.35 -15.25
CA THR A 276 -3.16 10.37 -14.25
C THR A 276 -3.61 9.56 -13.03
N SER A 277 -2.78 9.46 -12.01
CA SER A 277 -3.15 8.94 -10.68
C SER A 277 -2.75 9.93 -9.60
N ALA A 278 -3.63 10.18 -8.63
CA ALA A 278 -3.29 10.88 -7.40
C ALA A 278 -2.47 9.92 -6.52
N THR A 279 -1.16 10.07 -6.52
CA THR A 279 -0.24 9.14 -5.87
C THR A 279 -0.06 9.45 -4.40
N LYS A 280 0.10 8.38 -3.62
CA LYS A 280 0.44 8.36 -2.20
C LYS A 280 1.54 7.31 -2.02
N ASP A 281 2.75 7.73 -1.68
CA ASP A 281 3.94 6.88 -1.71
C ASP A 281 4.04 5.99 -0.46
N VAL A 282 3.09 5.07 -0.33
CA VAL A 282 3.06 4.05 0.72
C VAL A 282 4.31 3.17 0.63
N ALA A 283 4.81 2.89 -0.58
CA ALA A 283 6.03 2.09 -0.77
C ALA A 283 7.22 2.73 -0.07
N LYS A 284 7.42 4.03 -0.27
CA LYS A 284 8.49 4.78 0.39
C LYS A 284 8.32 4.84 1.91
N ALA A 285 7.10 5.05 2.40
CA ALA A 285 6.84 5.11 3.84
C ALA A 285 7.15 3.77 4.52
N VAL A 286 6.70 2.65 3.96
CA VAL A 286 6.98 1.29 4.45
C VAL A 286 8.48 0.96 4.38
N TYR A 287 9.13 1.29 3.26
CA TYR A 287 10.57 1.11 3.11
C TYR A 287 11.38 1.96 4.11
N ASN A 288 11.02 3.24 4.29
CA ASN A 288 11.72 4.13 5.22
C ASN A 288 11.61 3.64 6.67
N LEU A 289 10.45 3.16 7.09
CA LEU A 289 10.29 2.54 8.40
C LEU A 289 11.21 1.33 8.57
N ALA A 290 11.26 0.42 7.57
CA ALA A 290 12.16 -0.72 7.60
C ALA A 290 13.63 -0.29 7.67
N LYS A 291 14.00 0.73 6.88
CA LYS A 291 15.35 1.31 6.91
C LYS A 291 15.68 1.94 8.26
N SER A 292 14.76 2.63 8.90
CA SER A 292 14.98 3.24 10.21
C SER A 292 15.29 2.21 11.30
N VAL A 293 14.65 1.03 11.22
CA VAL A 293 14.91 -0.10 12.11
C VAL A 293 16.30 -0.70 11.82
N GLU A 294 16.64 -0.89 10.55
CA GLU A 294 17.96 -1.39 10.13
C GLU A 294 19.09 -0.45 10.56
N ASP A 295 18.87 0.85 10.46
CA ASP A 295 19.83 1.90 10.92
C ASP A 295 19.91 2.00 12.46
N GLY A 296 19.15 1.19 13.22
CA GLY A 296 19.09 1.21 14.68
C GLY A 296 18.45 2.46 15.28
N LYS A 297 17.64 3.17 14.51
CA LYS A 297 16.93 4.39 14.91
C LYS A 297 15.48 4.34 14.44
N PRO A 298 14.67 3.44 15.01
CA PRO A 298 13.28 3.26 14.57
C PRO A 298 12.49 4.57 14.59
N GLU A 299 11.84 4.87 13.47
CA GLU A 299 10.86 5.95 13.42
C GLU A 299 9.63 5.58 14.25
N THR A 300 9.10 6.53 15.01
CA THR A 300 7.88 6.37 15.83
C THR A 300 7.08 7.68 15.86
N GLY A 301 5.81 7.58 16.27
CA GLY A 301 4.89 8.71 16.21
C GLY A 301 4.45 9.05 14.80
N ILE A 302 3.96 10.26 14.58
CA ILE A 302 3.37 10.66 13.29
C ILE A 302 4.48 10.94 12.25
N VAL A 303 4.52 10.12 11.21
CA VAL A 303 5.35 10.30 10.01
C VAL A 303 4.42 10.69 8.87
N ARG A 304 4.58 11.92 8.37
CA ARG A 304 3.62 12.51 7.43
C ARG A 304 4.24 12.82 6.07
N GLY A 305 3.67 12.21 5.03
CA GLY A 305 3.99 12.51 3.63
C GLY A 305 3.09 13.62 3.06
N ASP A 306 3.66 14.54 2.27
CA ASP A 306 2.95 15.65 1.65
C ASP A 306 3.52 16.03 0.26
N LEU A 307 2.96 17.05 -0.38
CA LEU A 307 3.48 17.56 -1.66
C LEU A 307 4.90 18.14 -1.55
N LYS A 308 5.29 18.65 -0.38
CA LYS A 308 6.62 19.23 -0.16
C LYS A 308 7.67 18.13 -0.04
N SER A 309 7.36 17.04 0.66
CA SER A 309 8.23 15.85 0.77
C SER A 309 8.23 15.01 -0.52
N GLY A 310 7.24 15.25 -1.41
CA GLY A 310 7.06 14.53 -2.66
C GLY A 310 6.44 13.13 -2.50
N GLU A 311 5.87 12.84 -1.33
CA GLU A 311 5.24 11.54 -1.04
C GLU A 311 3.76 11.49 -1.44
N VAL A 312 3.19 12.65 -1.80
CA VAL A 312 1.91 12.70 -2.53
C VAL A 312 2.08 13.55 -3.78
N GLY A 313 1.26 13.30 -4.81
CA GLY A 313 1.38 14.04 -6.07
C GLY A 313 0.50 13.49 -7.18
N LEU A 314 0.87 13.77 -8.43
CA LEU A 314 0.26 13.17 -9.62
C LEU A 314 1.32 12.40 -10.42
N SER A 315 0.92 11.24 -10.96
CA SER A 315 1.76 10.48 -11.87
C SER A 315 1.85 11.15 -13.25
N ASN A 316 3.01 11.07 -13.88
CA ASN A 316 3.29 11.62 -15.21
C ASN A 316 3.56 10.54 -16.28
N SER A 317 3.13 9.30 -16.05
CA SER A 317 3.45 8.19 -16.94
C SER A 317 2.61 8.12 -18.20
N ASN A 318 1.43 8.76 -18.21
CA ASN A 318 0.66 8.91 -19.45
C ASN A 318 1.27 10.04 -20.30
N PRO A 319 1.82 9.75 -21.50
CA PRO A 319 2.43 10.78 -22.34
C PRO A 319 1.45 11.90 -22.74
N LYS A 320 0.18 11.56 -22.98
CA LYS A 320 -0.84 12.57 -23.33
C LYS A 320 -1.13 13.56 -22.19
N PHE A 321 -0.89 13.13 -20.95
CA PHE A 321 -0.98 13.99 -19.77
C PHE A 321 0.33 14.75 -19.57
N ALA A 322 1.47 14.07 -19.63
CA ALA A 322 2.79 14.64 -19.39
C ALA A 322 3.17 15.72 -20.42
N ASP A 323 2.82 15.50 -21.70
CA ASP A 323 3.17 16.39 -22.80
C ASP A 323 2.19 17.58 -22.96
N ASN A 324 1.13 17.64 -22.15
CA ASN A 324 0.19 18.76 -22.18
C ASN A 324 0.74 19.95 -21.37
N ALA A 325 1.47 20.84 -22.01
CA ALA A 325 2.16 21.95 -21.37
C ALA A 325 1.23 22.87 -20.55
N GLU A 326 0.02 23.17 -21.06
CA GLU A 326 -0.95 24.02 -20.34
C GLU A 326 -1.42 23.35 -19.05
N LEU A 327 -1.71 22.05 -19.12
CA LEU A 327 -2.15 21.27 -17.97
C LEU A 327 -1.04 21.13 -16.93
N GLN A 328 0.18 20.82 -17.37
CA GLN A 328 1.33 20.70 -16.48
C GLN A 328 1.69 22.01 -15.78
N GLU A 329 1.58 23.17 -16.48
CA GLU A 329 1.83 24.47 -15.87
C GLU A 329 0.76 24.82 -14.82
N ALA A 330 -0.51 24.49 -15.09
CA ALA A 330 -1.59 24.69 -14.11
C ALA A 330 -1.37 23.83 -12.84
N ILE A 331 -0.98 22.56 -13.01
CA ILE A 331 -0.68 21.64 -11.89
C ILE A 331 0.54 22.12 -11.10
N LYS A 332 1.60 22.54 -11.78
CA LYS A 332 2.82 23.07 -11.16
C LYS A 332 2.50 24.31 -10.32
N THR A 333 1.77 25.28 -10.89
CA THR A 333 1.35 26.50 -10.19
C THR A 333 0.53 26.17 -8.94
N ALA A 334 -0.42 25.23 -9.05
CA ALA A 334 -1.23 24.79 -7.91
C ALA A 334 -0.35 24.13 -6.83
N LYS A 335 0.58 23.25 -7.22
CA LYS A 335 1.52 22.62 -6.29
C LYS A 335 2.37 23.65 -5.55
N GLU A 336 2.94 24.63 -6.26
CA GLU A 336 3.76 25.70 -5.66
C GLU A 336 2.96 26.51 -4.63
N LYS A 337 1.70 26.84 -4.93
CA LYS A 337 0.80 27.57 -4.03
C LYS A 337 0.41 26.75 -2.79
N ILE A 338 0.23 25.43 -2.92
CA ILE A 338 -0.04 24.56 -1.78
C ILE A 338 1.22 24.45 -0.91
N VAL A 339 2.38 24.20 -1.50
CA VAL A 339 3.65 24.06 -0.78
C VAL A 339 4.06 25.36 -0.07
N SER A 340 3.76 26.54 -0.66
CA SER A 340 4.01 27.84 -0.03
C SER A 340 2.98 28.19 1.05
N GLY A 341 1.85 27.47 1.14
CA GLY A 341 0.75 27.74 2.06
C GLY A 341 -0.22 28.84 1.59
N GLU A 342 -0.08 29.33 0.35
CA GLU A 342 -1.04 30.26 -0.28
C GLU A 342 -2.41 29.57 -0.45
N ILE A 343 -2.40 28.31 -0.87
CA ILE A 343 -3.60 27.46 -0.89
C ILE A 343 -3.56 26.52 0.29
N LYS A 344 -4.56 26.64 1.16
CA LYS A 344 -4.85 25.64 2.21
C LYS A 344 -5.89 24.69 1.68
N VAL A 345 -5.48 23.46 1.40
CA VAL A 345 -6.39 22.45 0.90
C VAL A 345 -7.28 21.95 2.04
N LYS A 346 -8.58 21.82 1.74
CA LYS A 346 -9.57 21.30 2.68
C LYS A 346 -9.40 19.79 2.86
N SER A 347 -9.60 19.32 4.07
CA SER A 347 -9.56 17.91 4.44
C SER A 347 -10.95 17.35 4.84
N SER A 348 -11.99 18.18 4.74
CA SER A 348 -13.39 17.81 5.03
C SER A 348 -14.34 18.86 4.39
#